data_31cfc334186d590f72a42a43868820d8
#
_entry.id   31cfc334186d590f72a42a43868820d8
#
_cell.length_a   1.000
_cell.length_b   1.000
_cell.length_c   1.000
_cell.angle_alpha   90.00
_cell.angle_beta   90.00
_cell.angle_gamma   90.00
#
_symmetry.space_group_name_H-M   'P 1'
#
loop_
_entity.id
_entity.type
_entity.pdbx_description
1 polymer ?
#
loop_
_entity_poly.entity_id
_entity_poly.type
_entity_poly.pdbx_seq_one_letter_code
_entity_poly.pdbx_strand_id
1 'polypeptide(L)'
;MQYHGRVAEMLENGTAAGIDHFLVCSPATTVTQVHSINSFLASCAAAYPMCTAFGTLHPYAENVEADFQQLRSLQLRGVKLHPDFQNFPIDDPRAYPMYEMIQSSGLPILMHMGDAKSDFSHPYRLAMILRQFPKLRIIAAHFGGWGQWKEATAILQPDERLRFDTSSSLPFLPPEEIRKLLSHFGAENCFFGVDYPMWDYRKELERFFALELSDSENRAILSENLEVFLDESYSLSLIH
;
A
#
# COMPACT_ATOMS: atom_id res chain seq x y z
N MET A 1 0.21 -3.10 -18.93
CA MET A 1 -0.98 -2.51 -18.25
C MET A 1 -2.23 -3.02 -18.97
N GLN A 2 -3.20 -3.47 -18.20
CA GLN A 2 -4.49 -3.98 -18.72
C GLN A 2 -5.45 -2.84 -19.09
N TYR A 3 -5.37 -1.72 -18.34
CA TYR A 3 -6.27 -0.57 -18.43
C TYR A 3 -5.52 0.76 -18.60
N HIS A 4 -6.27 1.86 -18.81
CA HIS A 4 -5.71 3.19 -19.03
C HIS A 4 -5.45 4.00 -17.74
N GLY A 5 -5.77 3.46 -16.56
CA GLY A 5 -5.59 4.13 -15.28
C GLY A 5 -6.57 5.28 -15.01
N ARG A 6 -7.75 5.26 -15.65
CA ARG A 6 -8.81 6.26 -15.42
C ARG A 6 -9.69 5.84 -14.26
N VAL A 7 -10.05 6.78 -13.38
CA VAL A 7 -10.91 6.51 -12.22
C VAL A 7 -12.27 5.95 -12.63
N ALA A 8 -12.91 6.52 -13.64
CA ALA A 8 -14.21 6.01 -14.14
C ALA A 8 -14.12 4.55 -14.62
N GLU A 9 -13.06 4.21 -15.36
CA GLU A 9 -12.81 2.84 -15.84
C GLU A 9 -12.51 1.89 -14.67
N MET A 10 -11.75 2.35 -13.66
CA MET A 10 -11.48 1.62 -12.43
C MET A 10 -12.78 1.25 -11.71
N LEU A 11 -13.63 2.24 -11.46
CA LEU A 11 -14.89 2.06 -10.75
C LEU A 11 -15.85 1.15 -11.52
N GLU A 12 -16.01 1.38 -12.84
CA GLU A 12 -16.86 0.56 -13.70
C GLU A 12 -16.44 -0.92 -13.67
N ASN A 13 -15.18 -1.19 -13.93
CA ASN A 13 -14.68 -2.58 -13.99
C ASN A 13 -14.64 -3.25 -12.61
N GLY A 14 -14.22 -2.52 -11.56
CA GLY A 14 -14.17 -3.04 -10.21
C GLY A 14 -15.58 -3.35 -9.67
N THR A 15 -16.53 -2.43 -9.81
CA THR A 15 -17.92 -2.65 -9.39
C THR A 15 -18.57 -3.80 -10.18
N ALA A 16 -18.31 -3.90 -11.49
CA ALA A 16 -18.78 -5.02 -12.30
C ALA A 16 -18.15 -6.38 -11.89
N ALA A 17 -17.03 -6.37 -11.19
CA ALA A 17 -16.39 -7.54 -10.60
C ALA A 17 -16.86 -7.83 -9.16
N GLY A 18 -17.69 -6.97 -8.56
CA GLY A 18 -18.20 -7.11 -7.20
C GLY A 18 -17.38 -6.37 -6.14
N ILE A 19 -16.44 -5.50 -6.54
CA ILE A 19 -15.72 -4.63 -5.62
C ILE A 19 -16.60 -3.42 -5.28
N ASP A 20 -16.81 -3.17 -4.02
CA ASP A 20 -17.65 -2.07 -3.50
C ASP A 20 -16.85 -0.96 -2.78
N HIS A 21 -15.58 -1.24 -2.45
CA HIS A 21 -14.65 -0.27 -1.85
C HIS A 21 -13.28 -0.29 -2.51
N PHE A 22 -12.66 0.90 -2.66
CA PHE A 22 -11.40 1.06 -3.38
C PHE A 22 -10.42 1.89 -2.55
N LEU A 23 -9.24 1.35 -2.27
CA LEU A 23 -8.11 2.17 -1.85
C LEU A 23 -7.40 2.68 -3.10
N VAL A 24 -7.45 3.99 -3.33
CA VAL A 24 -6.86 4.65 -4.50
C VAL A 24 -5.61 5.42 -4.12
N CYS A 25 -4.56 5.28 -4.92
CA CYS A 25 -3.28 5.94 -4.67
C CYS A 25 -2.49 6.14 -5.97
N SER A 26 -1.49 7.04 -5.92
CA SER A 26 -0.51 7.19 -6.99
C SER A 26 0.77 7.75 -6.39
N PRO A 27 1.97 7.24 -6.73
CA PRO A 27 3.22 7.84 -6.30
C PRO A 27 3.55 9.08 -7.14
N ALA A 28 4.18 10.08 -6.53
CA ALA A 28 4.79 11.20 -7.23
C ALA A 28 6.21 10.80 -7.65
N THR A 29 6.45 10.58 -8.93
CA THR A 29 7.77 10.19 -9.45
C THR A 29 8.77 11.34 -9.48
N THR A 30 8.29 12.58 -9.32
CA THR A 30 9.07 13.81 -9.15
C THR A 30 8.49 14.67 -8.03
N VAL A 31 9.32 15.50 -7.42
CA VAL A 31 8.90 16.42 -6.35
C VAL A 31 7.76 17.37 -6.77
N THR A 32 7.75 17.80 -8.02
CA THR A 32 6.75 18.76 -8.55
C THR A 32 5.35 18.16 -8.71
N GLN A 33 5.21 16.83 -8.70
CA GLN A 33 3.92 16.14 -8.88
C GLN A 33 3.13 16.00 -7.57
N VAL A 34 3.78 16.13 -6.40
CA VAL A 34 3.18 15.84 -5.09
C VAL A 34 1.84 16.57 -4.90
N HIS A 35 1.83 17.88 -5.02
CA HIS A 35 0.63 18.71 -4.80
C HIS A 35 -0.52 18.38 -5.76
N SER A 36 -0.22 18.19 -7.03
CA SER A 36 -1.24 17.89 -8.05
C SER A 36 -1.85 16.51 -7.86
N ILE A 37 -1.04 15.51 -7.54
CA ILE A 37 -1.50 14.14 -7.26
C ILE A 37 -2.35 14.11 -6.00
N ASN A 38 -1.92 14.74 -4.91
CA ASN A 38 -2.67 14.79 -3.67
C ASN A 38 -4.04 15.48 -3.85
N SER A 39 -4.07 16.61 -4.57
CA SER A 39 -5.31 17.33 -4.87
C SER A 39 -6.26 16.49 -5.74
N PHE A 40 -5.73 15.78 -6.73
CA PHE A 40 -6.50 14.87 -7.58
C PHE A 40 -7.11 13.72 -6.77
N LEU A 41 -6.32 13.06 -5.93
CA LEU A 41 -6.78 11.93 -5.10
C LEU A 41 -7.83 12.36 -4.08
N ALA A 42 -7.66 13.53 -3.46
CA ALA A 42 -8.68 14.11 -2.57
C ALA A 42 -9.98 14.40 -3.33
N SER A 43 -9.89 14.92 -4.56
CA SER A 43 -11.06 15.14 -5.41
C SER A 43 -11.77 13.82 -5.77
N CYS A 44 -11.02 12.75 -6.00
CA CYS A 44 -11.60 11.42 -6.24
C CYS A 44 -12.36 10.91 -5.02
N ALA A 45 -11.77 10.98 -3.83
CA ALA A 45 -12.43 10.55 -2.60
C ALA A 45 -13.70 11.38 -2.29
N ALA A 46 -13.67 12.70 -2.58
CA ALA A 46 -14.84 13.57 -2.41
C ALA A 46 -15.96 13.25 -3.42
N ALA A 47 -15.61 12.90 -4.66
CA ALA A 47 -16.56 12.58 -5.70
C ALA A 47 -17.16 11.16 -5.59
N TYR A 48 -16.40 10.21 -5.02
CA TYR A 48 -16.74 8.80 -4.96
C TYR A 48 -16.59 8.28 -3.52
N PRO A 49 -17.67 8.22 -2.72
CA PRO A 49 -17.59 7.80 -1.30
C PRO A 49 -17.06 6.38 -1.08
N MET A 50 -17.09 5.55 -2.11
CA MET A 50 -16.50 4.21 -2.11
C MET A 50 -14.95 4.22 -2.24
N CYS A 51 -14.33 5.39 -2.44
CA CYS A 51 -12.90 5.53 -2.57
C CYS A 51 -12.26 6.07 -1.28
N THR A 52 -11.34 5.30 -0.70
CA THR A 52 -10.39 5.79 0.30
C THR A 52 -9.11 6.19 -0.41
N ALA A 53 -8.64 7.42 -0.23
CA ALA A 53 -7.47 7.93 -0.93
C ALA A 53 -6.23 8.01 -0.04
N PHE A 54 -5.12 7.44 -0.52
CA PHE A 54 -3.79 7.67 0.01
C PHE A 54 -3.07 8.66 -0.88
N GLY A 55 -2.56 9.73 -0.30
CA GLY A 55 -1.72 10.70 -1.00
C GLY A 55 -0.31 10.21 -1.24
N THR A 56 0.57 11.11 -1.61
CA THR A 56 2.00 10.80 -1.80
C THR A 56 2.86 11.93 -1.27
N LEU A 57 4.11 11.59 -0.96
CA LEU A 57 5.19 12.52 -0.62
C LEU A 57 6.43 12.15 -1.43
N HIS A 58 7.39 13.07 -1.48
CA HIS A 58 8.68 12.77 -2.09
C HIS A 58 9.80 13.13 -1.10
N PRO A 59 10.70 12.21 -0.73
CA PRO A 59 11.71 12.45 0.31
C PRO A 59 12.72 13.55 -0.05
N TYR A 60 12.82 13.88 -1.33
CA TYR A 60 13.74 14.90 -1.83
C TYR A 60 13.05 16.24 -2.14
N ALA A 61 11.82 16.46 -1.67
CA ALA A 61 11.17 17.75 -1.75
C ALA A 61 11.96 18.81 -0.92
N GLU A 62 12.01 20.03 -1.42
CA GLU A 62 12.66 21.14 -0.69
C GLU A 62 11.99 21.42 0.66
N ASN A 63 10.67 21.22 0.74
CA ASN A 63 9.87 21.41 1.95
C ASN A 63 8.87 20.27 2.11
N VAL A 64 9.37 19.11 2.53
CA VAL A 64 8.53 17.90 2.76
C VAL A 64 7.49 18.14 3.86
N GLU A 65 7.74 19.05 4.81
CA GLU A 65 6.79 19.41 5.85
C GLU A 65 5.56 20.14 5.26
N ALA A 66 5.76 21.09 4.34
CA ALA A 66 4.65 21.75 3.66
C ALA A 66 3.82 20.79 2.82
N ASP A 67 4.48 19.84 2.13
CA ASP A 67 3.79 18.77 1.38
C ASP A 67 2.96 17.88 2.30
N PHE A 68 3.50 17.54 3.46
CA PHE A 68 2.79 16.76 4.47
C PHE A 68 1.60 17.51 5.06
N GLN A 69 1.74 18.81 5.35
CA GLN A 69 0.63 19.64 5.82
C GLN A 69 -0.47 19.77 4.75
N GLN A 70 -0.12 19.89 3.48
CA GLN A 70 -1.09 19.84 2.39
C GLN A 70 -1.86 18.49 2.37
N LEU A 71 -1.15 17.37 2.43
CA LEU A 71 -1.73 16.03 2.47
C LEU A 71 -2.74 15.91 3.64
N ARG A 72 -2.37 16.39 4.83
CA ARG A 72 -3.23 16.42 6.01
C ARG A 72 -4.46 17.30 5.83
N SER A 73 -4.30 18.49 5.27
CA SER A 73 -5.40 19.44 5.02
C SER A 73 -6.44 18.87 4.02
N LEU A 74 -5.99 18.03 3.10
CA LEU A 74 -6.82 17.31 2.13
C LEU A 74 -7.48 16.06 2.72
N GLN A 75 -7.26 15.74 3.99
CA GLN A 75 -7.84 14.59 4.71
C GLN A 75 -7.52 13.23 4.05
N LEU A 76 -6.37 13.13 3.39
CA LEU A 76 -5.90 11.87 2.82
C LEU A 76 -5.56 10.86 3.94
N ARG A 77 -5.95 9.59 3.76
CA ARG A 77 -5.99 8.56 4.81
C ARG A 77 -4.67 7.78 4.96
N GLY A 78 -3.66 8.07 4.16
CA GLY A 78 -2.35 7.44 4.18
C GLY A 78 -1.43 8.00 3.12
N VAL A 79 -0.25 7.39 2.98
CA VAL A 79 0.80 7.82 2.06
C VAL A 79 1.21 6.66 1.15
N LYS A 80 1.16 6.84 -0.17
CA LYS A 80 1.75 5.90 -1.14
C LYS A 80 3.18 6.32 -1.45
N LEU A 81 4.12 5.38 -1.30
CA LEU A 81 5.50 5.52 -1.74
C LEU A 81 5.86 4.38 -2.71
N HIS A 82 6.69 4.73 -3.70
CA HIS A 82 7.25 3.76 -4.64
C HIS A 82 8.76 4.07 -4.81
N PRO A 83 9.61 3.51 -3.94
CA PRO A 83 11.02 3.86 -3.88
C PRO A 83 11.73 3.79 -5.23
N ASP A 84 11.46 2.76 -6.02
CA ASP A 84 12.12 2.55 -7.32
C ASP A 84 11.70 3.62 -8.35
N PHE A 85 10.42 3.99 -8.41
CA PHE A 85 9.94 5.05 -9.31
C PHE A 85 10.29 6.45 -8.83
N GLN A 86 10.38 6.65 -7.52
CA GLN A 86 10.78 7.91 -6.89
C GLN A 86 12.31 8.04 -6.75
N ASN A 87 13.03 6.98 -7.12
CA ASN A 87 14.49 6.91 -7.15
C ASN A 87 15.14 7.21 -5.79
N PHE A 88 14.66 6.56 -4.73
CA PHE A 88 15.27 6.63 -3.40
C PHE A 88 15.26 5.27 -2.70
N PRO A 89 16.35 4.88 -2.03
CA PRO A 89 16.35 3.72 -1.12
C PRO A 89 15.42 3.98 0.08
N ILE A 90 14.64 2.97 0.51
CA ILE A 90 13.74 3.11 1.67
C ILE A 90 14.48 3.66 2.90
N ASP A 91 15.69 3.22 3.15
CA ASP A 91 16.53 3.57 4.29
C ASP A 91 17.45 4.79 4.06
N ASP A 92 17.20 5.59 3.01
CA ASP A 92 17.94 6.83 2.79
C ASP A 92 17.68 7.81 3.96
N PRO A 93 18.71 8.31 4.65
CA PRO A 93 18.54 9.25 5.76
C PRO A 93 17.77 10.53 5.38
N ARG A 94 17.79 10.92 4.11
CA ARG A 94 17.02 12.08 3.62
C ARG A 94 15.49 11.84 3.69
N ALA A 95 15.03 10.59 3.74
CA ALA A 95 13.63 10.25 3.93
C ALA A 95 13.21 10.23 5.42
N TYR A 96 14.14 10.26 6.37
CA TYR A 96 13.84 10.15 7.80
C TYR A 96 12.92 11.26 8.34
N PRO A 97 13.06 12.53 7.97
CA PRO A 97 12.11 13.57 8.39
C PRO A 97 10.68 13.28 7.92
N MET A 98 10.51 12.73 6.73
CA MET A 98 9.20 12.30 6.20
C MET A 98 8.61 11.16 7.04
N TYR A 99 9.39 10.13 7.35
CA TYR A 99 8.94 9.02 8.20
C TYR A 99 8.58 9.45 9.61
N GLU A 100 9.34 10.39 10.19
CA GLU A 100 9.07 10.93 11.52
C GLU A 100 7.72 11.65 11.59
N MET A 101 7.40 12.47 10.59
CA MET A 101 6.10 13.14 10.49
C MET A 101 4.96 12.14 10.30
N ILE A 102 5.15 11.14 9.43
CA ILE A 102 4.13 10.13 9.16
C ILE A 102 3.85 9.30 10.41
N GLN A 103 4.90 8.77 11.09
CA GLN A 103 4.67 7.98 12.30
C GLN A 103 4.04 8.79 13.44
N SER A 104 4.39 10.08 13.57
CA SER A 104 3.81 10.98 14.57
C SER A 104 2.34 11.27 14.31
N SER A 105 1.89 11.19 13.07
CA SER A 105 0.50 11.39 12.68
C SER A 105 -0.37 10.14 12.78
N GLY A 106 0.23 8.95 12.92
CA GLY A 106 -0.47 7.67 12.87
C GLY A 106 -0.91 7.22 11.46
N LEU A 107 -0.64 8.00 10.42
CA LEU A 107 -1.00 7.62 9.05
C LEU A 107 -0.19 6.39 8.59
N PRO A 108 -0.80 5.43 7.89
CA PRO A 108 -0.08 4.32 7.29
C PRO A 108 0.62 4.71 5.98
N ILE A 109 1.68 3.97 5.66
CA ILE A 109 2.33 4.00 4.35
C ILE A 109 1.96 2.74 3.57
N LEU A 110 1.47 2.88 2.35
CA LEU A 110 1.46 1.81 1.36
C LEU A 110 2.78 1.90 0.57
N MET A 111 3.70 1.01 0.87
CA MET A 111 5.05 0.97 0.32
C MET A 111 5.14 -0.07 -0.80
N HIS A 112 5.56 0.34 -2.00
CA HIS A 112 5.94 -0.63 -3.02
C HIS A 112 7.18 -1.41 -2.56
N MET A 113 7.18 -2.72 -2.73
CA MET A 113 8.23 -3.61 -2.26
C MET A 113 8.71 -4.54 -3.39
N GLY A 114 10.03 -4.59 -3.55
CA GLY A 114 10.70 -5.45 -4.52
C GLY A 114 10.77 -4.88 -5.93
N ASP A 115 11.93 -4.98 -6.54
CA ASP A 115 12.16 -4.61 -7.94
C ASP A 115 13.27 -5.52 -8.53
N ALA A 116 13.16 -5.80 -9.84
CA ALA A 116 14.13 -6.67 -10.53
C ALA A 116 15.45 -5.97 -10.91
N LYS A 117 15.50 -4.64 -10.86
CA LYS A 117 16.61 -3.83 -11.37
C LYS A 117 17.32 -3.02 -10.30
N SER A 118 16.65 -2.73 -9.20
CA SER A 118 17.20 -1.97 -8.09
C SER A 118 16.95 -2.68 -6.76
N ASP A 119 17.63 -2.24 -5.70
CA ASP A 119 17.43 -2.73 -4.35
C ASP A 119 16.75 -1.66 -3.44
N PHE A 120 16.19 -0.61 -4.03
CA PHE A 120 15.63 0.53 -3.30
C PHE A 120 14.46 0.13 -2.41
N SER A 121 13.62 -0.79 -2.87
CA SER A 121 12.49 -1.35 -2.13
C SER A 121 12.73 -2.78 -1.63
N HIS A 122 14.00 -3.19 -1.46
CA HIS A 122 14.32 -4.52 -0.96
C HIS A 122 13.86 -4.72 0.50
N PRO A 123 13.35 -5.93 0.88
CA PRO A 123 12.84 -6.20 2.22
C PRO A 123 13.80 -5.86 3.38
N TYR A 124 15.11 -6.01 3.22
CA TYR A 124 16.06 -5.65 4.28
C TYR A 124 16.05 -4.17 4.62
N ARG A 125 15.82 -3.27 3.63
CA ARG A 125 15.73 -1.83 3.85
C ARG A 125 14.48 -1.46 4.64
N LEU A 126 13.36 -2.14 4.35
CA LEU A 126 12.13 -1.99 5.13
C LEU A 126 12.36 -2.42 6.59
N ALA A 127 13.03 -3.56 6.81
CA ALA A 127 13.35 -4.00 8.17
C ALA A 127 14.23 -3.01 8.94
N MET A 128 15.11 -2.27 8.25
CA MET A 128 15.94 -1.22 8.87
C MET A 128 15.08 -0.05 9.35
N ILE A 129 14.17 0.48 8.52
CA ILE A 129 13.33 1.62 8.93
C ILE A 129 12.30 1.24 9.98
N LEU A 130 11.77 0.02 9.99
CA LEU A 130 10.86 -0.46 11.03
C LEU A 130 11.53 -0.50 12.42
N ARG A 131 12.85 -0.74 12.48
CA ARG A 131 13.62 -0.63 13.73
C ARG A 131 13.87 0.81 14.14
N GLN A 132 14.13 1.68 13.16
CA GLN A 132 14.42 3.10 13.37
C GLN A 132 13.15 3.87 13.78
N PHE A 133 12.00 3.53 13.22
CA PHE A 133 10.71 4.20 13.39
C PHE A 133 9.68 3.22 14.00
N PRO A 134 9.69 3.04 15.33
CA PRO A 134 8.93 1.98 15.99
C PRO A 134 7.41 2.17 15.98
N LYS A 135 6.91 3.34 15.58
CA LYS A 135 5.47 3.62 15.46
C LYS A 135 5.01 3.71 14.00
N LEU A 136 5.92 3.52 13.04
CA LEU A 136 5.60 3.62 11.61
C LEU A 136 4.74 2.43 11.20
N ARG A 137 3.57 2.70 10.60
CA ARG A 137 2.63 1.69 10.13
C ARG A 137 2.78 1.52 8.62
N ILE A 138 2.99 0.30 8.17
CA ILE A 138 3.30 0.02 6.76
C ILE A 138 2.45 -1.12 6.23
N ILE A 139 1.90 -0.91 5.04
CA ILE A 139 1.41 -1.94 4.14
C ILE A 139 2.53 -2.21 3.13
N ALA A 140 3.22 -3.33 3.29
CA ALA A 140 4.27 -3.77 2.38
C ALA A 140 3.63 -4.47 1.18
N ALA A 141 3.51 -3.76 0.06
CA ALA A 141 2.87 -4.27 -1.13
C ALA A 141 3.52 -5.56 -1.66
N HIS A 142 2.74 -6.37 -2.37
CA HIS A 142 3.23 -7.57 -3.08
C HIS A 142 3.85 -8.59 -2.12
N PHE A 143 3.20 -8.86 -0.99
CA PHE A 143 3.72 -9.70 0.11
C PHE A 143 5.14 -9.28 0.54
N GLY A 144 5.41 -7.97 0.55
CA GLY A 144 6.66 -7.40 1.03
C GLY A 144 7.84 -7.53 0.08
N GLY A 145 7.66 -8.00 -1.18
CA GLY A 145 8.78 -8.11 -2.10
C GLY A 145 8.45 -8.74 -3.44
N TRP A 146 7.95 -7.96 -4.41
CA TRP A 146 7.74 -8.44 -5.77
C TRP A 146 9.01 -9.06 -6.36
N GLY A 147 8.93 -10.34 -6.76
CA GLY A 147 10.09 -11.09 -7.23
C GLY A 147 11.11 -11.48 -6.14
N GLN A 148 10.93 -11.05 -4.90
CA GLN A 148 11.82 -11.25 -3.73
C GLN A 148 11.06 -11.87 -2.54
N TRP A 149 10.04 -12.69 -2.81
CA TRP A 149 9.17 -13.26 -1.75
C TRP A 149 9.90 -14.16 -0.76
N LYS A 150 10.97 -14.86 -1.19
CA LYS A 150 11.82 -15.66 -0.30
C LYS A 150 12.59 -14.80 0.69
N GLU A 151 13.14 -13.69 0.20
CA GLU A 151 13.84 -12.69 1.02
C GLU A 151 12.85 -12.01 1.96
N ALA A 152 11.65 -11.66 1.48
CA ALA A 152 10.60 -11.08 2.30
C ALA A 152 10.24 -12.00 3.48
N THR A 153 9.97 -13.29 3.24
CA THR A 153 9.66 -14.25 4.31
C THR A 153 10.83 -14.51 5.26
N ALA A 154 12.07 -14.43 4.78
CA ALA A 154 13.24 -14.62 5.63
C ALA A 154 13.54 -13.42 6.55
N ILE A 155 13.15 -12.20 6.14
CA ILE A 155 13.56 -10.95 6.78
C ILE A 155 12.41 -10.28 7.53
N LEU A 156 11.21 -10.23 6.92
CA LEU A 156 10.06 -9.54 7.48
C LEU A 156 9.27 -10.50 8.38
N GLN A 157 8.94 -10.01 9.57
CA GLN A 157 8.05 -10.72 10.49
C GLN A 157 6.81 -9.87 10.70
N PRO A 158 5.59 -10.45 10.65
CA PRO A 158 4.37 -9.71 10.90
C PRO A 158 4.36 -9.16 12.34
N ASP A 159 3.93 -7.94 12.48
CA ASP A 159 3.63 -7.31 13.77
C ASP A 159 2.40 -6.39 13.60
N GLU A 160 1.95 -5.75 14.67
CA GLU A 160 0.77 -4.86 14.63
C GLU A 160 0.89 -3.68 13.65
N ARG A 161 2.10 -3.33 13.24
CA ARG A 161 2.40 -2.19 12.35
C ARG A 161 2.63 -2.58 10.90
N LEU A 162 2.97 -3.85 10.65
CA LEU A 162 3.34 -4.34 9.33
C LEU A 162 2.24 -5.23 8.77
N ARG A 163 1.69 -4.81 7.66
CA ARG A 163 0.68 -5.55 6.88
C ARG A 163 1.19 -5.77 5.46
N PHE A 164 0.53 -6.66 4.75
CA PHE A 164 0.91 -7.07 3.41
C PHE A 164 -0.30 -7.03 2.47
N ASP A 165 -0.08 -6.93 1.17
CA ASP A 165 -1.15 -7.12 0.20
C ASP A 165 -0.80 -8.17 -0.86
N THR A 166 -1.84 -8.68 -1.53
CA THR A 166 -1.70 -9.71 -2.56
C THR A 166 -1.40 -9.15 -3.95
N SER A 167 -1.42 -7.83 -4.10
CA SER A 167 -1.31 -7.18 -5.40
C SER A 167 -0.07 -7.62 -6.17
N SER A 168 -0.19 -7.76 -7.48
CA SER A 168 0.90 -8.19 -8.37
C SER A 168 1.65 -9.47 -7.93
N SER A 169 1.05 -10.31 -7.08
CA SER A 169 1.64 -11.59 -6.65
C SER A 169 0.87 -12.78 -7.20
N LEU A 170 -0.46 -12.71 -7.19
CA LEU A 170 -1.32 -13.80 -7.68
C LEU A 170 -1.07 -14.21 -9.14
N PRO A 171 -0.70 -13.31 -10.07
CA PRO A 171 -0.38 -13.70 -11.45
C PRO A 171 0.96 -14.42 -11.62
N PHE A 172 1.88 -14.32 -10.64
CA PHE A 172 3.26 -14.79 -10.75
C PHE A 172 3.56 -16.04 -9.94
N LEU A 173 2.76 -16.31 -8.89
CA LEU A 173 2.98 -17.43 -8.01
C LEU A 173 1.83 -18.44 -8.11
N PRO A 174 2.15 -19.75 -8.06
CA PRO A 174 1.11 -20.76 -8.00
C PRO A 174 0.36 -20.70 -6.65
N PRO A 175 -0.89 -21.19 -6.59
CA PRO A 175 -1.73 -21.10 -5.38
C PRO A 175 -1.07 -21.63 -4.10
N GLU A 176 -0.29 -22.71 -4.20
CA GLU A 176 0.43 -23.28 -3.05
C GLU A 176 1.51 -22.34 -2.48
N GLU A 177 2.19 -21.56 -3.31
CA GLU A 177 3.16 -20.57 -2.83
C GLU A 177 2.47 -19.37 -2.18
N ILE A 178 1.34 -18.92 -2.74
CA ILE A 178 0.53 -17.87 -2.11
C ILE A 178 0.01 -18.33 -0.75
N ARG A 179 -0.49 -19.58 -0.62
CA ARG A 179 -0.92 -20.12 0.68
C ARG A 179 0.23 -20.18 1.69
N LYS A 180 1.45 -20.48 1.26
CA LYS A 180 2.63 -20.43 2.15
C LYS A 180 2.92 -19.01 2.63
N LEU A 181 2.82 -18.01 1.75
CA LEU A 181 2.97 -16.59 2.14
C LEU A 181 1.89 -16.17 3.14
N LEU A 182 0.62 -16.50 2.88
CA LEU A 182 -0.49 -16.24 3.80
C LEU A 182 -0.31 -16.95 5.15
N SER A 183 0.16 -18.20 5.14
CA SER A 183 0.46 -18.92 6.38
C SER A 183 1.65 -18.33 7.16
N HIS A 184 2.65 -17.79 6.45
CA HIS A 184 3.83 -17.18 7.08
C HIS A 184 3.51 -15.82 7.69
N PHE A 185 2.82 -14.95 6.95
CA PHE A 185 2.50 -13.61 7.39
C PHE A 185 1.23 -13.52 8.26
N GLY A 186 0.39 -14.56 8.24
CA GLY A 186 -0.93 -14.58 8.85
C GLY A 186 -2.00 -13.94 7.95
N ALA A 187 -3.10 -14.65 7.72
CA ALA A 187 -4.21 -14.13 6.89
C ALA A 187 -4.78 -12.81 7.45
N GLU A 188 -4.77 -12.65 8.77
CA GLU A 188 -5.20 -11.44 9.50
C GLU A 188 -4.32 -10.22 9.24
N ASN A 189 -3.13 -10.41 8.70
CA ASN A 189 -2.17 -9.34 8.36
C ASN A 189 -2.13 -9.04 6.86
N CYS A 190 -3.00 -9.66 6.07
CA CYS A 190 -2.97 -9.53 4.62
C CYS A 190 -4.24 -8.86 4.09
N PHE A 191 -4.10 -8.09 3.00
CA PHE A 191 -5.17 -7.41 2.29
C PHE A 191 -5.24 -7.90 0.84
N PHE A 192 -6.43 -7.93 0.27
CA PHE A 192 -6.59 -8.13 -1.16
C PHE A 192 -6.23 -6.85 -1.92
N GLY A 193 -5.36 -6.95 -2.90
CA GLY A 193 -4.97 -5.86 -3.80
C GLY A 193 -4.92 -6.30 -5.24
N VAL A 194 -5.31 -5.42 -6.17
CA VAL A 194 -5.31 -5.70 -7.62
C VAL A 194 -4.15 -5.03 -8.35
N ASP A 195 -3.63 -3.92 -7.82
CA ASP A 195 -2.62 -3.11 -8.51
C ASP A 195 -3.12 -2.57 -9.87
N TYR A 196 -4.37 -2.04 -9.87
CA TYR A 196 -4.91 -1.36 -11.05
C TYR A 196 -4.00 -0.19 -11.46
N PRO A 197 -3.67 0.05 -12.72
CA PRO A 197 -4.27 -0.52 -13.95
C PRO A 197 -3.50 -1.73 -14.54
N MET A 198 -2.69 -2.42 -13.74
CA MET A 198 -1.85 -3.52 -14.23
C MET A 198 -2.67 -4.79 -14.52
N TRP A 199 -3.65 -5.10 -13.65
CA TRP A 199 -4.36 -6.36 -13.66
C TRP A 199 -5.87 -6.18 -13.73
N ASP A 200 -6.56 -7.22 -14.20
CA ASP A 200 -8.02 -7.30 -14.28
C ASP A 200 -8.63 -7.78 -12.96
N TYR A 201 -9.63 -7.06 -12.45
CA TYR A 201 -10.29 -7.36 -11.18
C TYR A 201 -10.87 -8.76 -11.09
N ARG A 202 -11.55 -9.23 -12.16
CA ARG A 202 -12.18 -10.56 -12.17
C ARG A 202 -11.13 -11.65 -12.14
N LYS A 203 -10.06 -11.50 -12.94
CA LYS A 203 -8.97 -12.46 -12.96
C LYS A 203 -8.23 -12.52 -11.62
N GLU A 204 -8.02 -11.38 -10.96
CA GLU A 204 -7.40 -11.37 -9.63
C GLU A 204 -8.30 -12.03 -8.58
N LEU A 205 -9.62 -11.78 -8.62
CA LEU A 205 -10.57 -12.47 -7.76
C LEU A 205 -10.66 -13.97 -8.06
N GLU A 206 -10.65 -14.38 -9.34
CA GLU A 206 -10.60 -15.79 -9.73
C GLU A 206 -9.36 -16.49 -9.15
N ARG A 207 -8.18 -15.84 -9.25
CA ARG A 207 -6.93 -16.35 -8.67
C ARG A 207 -6.99 -16.42 -7.15
N PHE A 208 -7.57 -15.40 -6.52
CA PHE A 208 -7.74 -15.35 -5.07
C PHE A 208 -8.66 -16.47 -4.59
N PHE A 209 -9.81 -16.66 -5.19
CA PHE A 209 -10.73 -17.75 -4.81
C PHE A 209 -10.19 -19.15 -5.13
N ALA A 210 -9.31 -19.28 -6.12
CA ALA A 210 -8.59 -20.53 -6.37
C ALA A 210 -7.60 -20.94 -5.27
N LEU A 211 -7.36 -20.05 -4.28
CA LEU A 211 -6.61 -20.39 -3.07
C LEU A 211 -7.39 -21.31 -2.13
N GLU A 212 -8.71 -21.44 -2.29
CA GLU A 212 -9.58 -22.30 -1.46
C GLU A 212 -9.42 -22.04 0.04
N LEU A 213 -9.33 -20.76 0.43
CA LEU A 213 -9.25 -20.34 1.82
C LEU A 213 -10.61 -20.53 2.51
N SER A 214 -10.61 -20.58 3.83
CA SER A 214 -11.85 -20.58 4.62
C SER A 214 -12.66 -19.29 4.43
N ASP A 215 -13.98 -19.34 4.68
CA ASP A 215 -14.85 -18.16 4.61
C ASP A 215 -14.40 -17.03 5.53
N SER A 216 -13.81 -17.36 6.68
CA SER A 216 -13.28 -16.37 7.62
C SER A 216 -12.02 -15.68 7.07
N GLU A 217 -11.09 -16.42 6.47
CA GLU A 217 -9.90 -15.85 5.83
C GLU A 217 -10.28 -15.00 4.61
N ASN A 218 -11.25 -15.47 3.80
CA ASN A 218 -11.74 -14.70 2.66
C ASN A 218 -12.30 -13.35 3.09
N ARG A 219 -13.19 -13.30 4.11
CA ARG A 219 -13.72 -12.03 4.62
C ARG A 219 -12.64 -11.14 5.20
N ALA A 220 -11.74 -11.71 6.00
CA ALA A 220 -10.64 -10.97 6.60
C ALA A 220 -9.78 -10.27 5.54
N ILE A 221 -9.29 -11.02 4.54
CA ILE A 221 -8.36 -10.50 3.52
C ILE A 221 -9.07 -9.56 2.54
N LEU A 222 -10.33 -9.84 2.17
CA LEU A 222 -11.07 -9.03 1.19
C LEU A 222 -11.57 -7.69 1.76
N SER A 223 -11.79 -7.58 3.08
CA SER A 223 -12.45 -6.41 3.68
C SER A 223 -11.97 -6.11 5.10
N GLU A 224 -12.27 -6.98 6.08
CA GLU A 224 -12.24 -6.67 7.52
C GLU A 224 -10.86 -6.20 8.00
N ASN A 225 -9.79 -6.81 7.54
CA ASN A 225 -8.42 -6.47 7.97
C ASN A 225 -8.04 -5.02 7.61
N LEU A 226 -8.39 -4.57 6.40
CA LEU A 226 -8.07 -3.21 5.97
C LEU A 226 -8.92 -2.18 6.70
N GLU A 227 -10.20 -2.47 6.94
CA GLU A 227 -11.10 -1.60 7.71
C GLU A 227 -10.55 -1.39 9.12
N VAL A 228 -10.24 -2.46 9.85
CA VAL A 228 -9.64 -2.38 11.20
C VAL A 228 -8.33 -1.60 11.17
N PHE A 229 -7.45 -1.90 10.22
CA PHE A 229 -6.16 -1.22 10.11
C PHE A 229 -6.30 0.28 9.84
N LEU A 230 -7.26 0.70 9.03
CA LEU A 230 -7.50 2.12 8.76
C LEU A 230 -8.19 2.84 9.92
N ASP A 231 -9.10 2.20 10.63
CA ASP A 231 -9.81 2.78 11.78
C ASP A 231 -8.87 3.01 12.98
N GLU A 232 -7.94 2.08 13.23
CA GLU A 232 -6.89 2.28 14.23
C GLU A 232 -6.05 3.53 13.93
N SER A 233 -5.72 3.79 12.67
CA SER A 233 -4.97 4.99 12.25
C SER A 233 -5.75 6.27 12.49
N TYR A 234 -7.06 6.25 12.27
CA TYR A 234 -7.93 7.41 12.49
C TYR A 234 -8.10 7.72 13.97
N SER A 235 -8.28 6.70 14.81
CA SER A 235 -8.38 6.85 16.27
C SER A 235 -7.12 7.47 16.87
N LEU A 236 -5.94 7.07 16.42
CA LEU A 236 -4.67 7.65 16.86
C LEU A 236 -4.51 9.11 16.43
N SER A 237 -5.04 9.50 15.27
CA SER A 237 -4.94 10.87 14.74
C SER A 237 -5.87 11.87 15.43
N LEU A 238 -6.92 11.40 16.14
CA LEU A 238 -7.87 12.26 16.89
C LEU A 238 -7.40 12.57 18.31
N ILE A 239 -6.39 11.88 18.82
CA ILE A 239 -5.88 12.04 20.20
C ILE A 239 -4.78 13.12 20.29
N HIS A 240 -4.33 13.67 19.19
CA HIS A 240 -3.35 14.74 19.07
C HIS A 240 -3.92 15.96 18.37
#